data_76da339256d125262dfdc9ac2c166383
#
_entry.id   76da339256d125262dfdc9ac2c166383
#
_cell.length_a   1.000
_cell.length_b   1.000
_cell.length_c   1.000
_cell.angle_alpha   90.00
_cell.angle_beta   90.00
_cell.angle_gamma   90.00
#
_symmetry.space_group_name_H-M   'P 1'
#
loop_
_entity.id
_entity.type
_entity.pdbx_description
1 polymer ?
#
loop_
_entity_poly.entity_id
_entity_poly.type
_entity_poly.pdbx_seq_one_letter_code
_entity_poly.pdbx_strand_id
1 'polypeptide(L)'
;MNYDVIVLGTGPGGYVAAIRASQLGLKVAVIEKESLGGVCLNWGCIPTKALLKSAQVFEYINHANEYGISVNNVNADFPAIIKRSRDVADGMSKGIAYLMKKNKIEVINGFGKLKSGNKVSVTSEGKAKDFSAKHIIIATGARSRELPNLPQDGKKIIGYRDAMVLPSTPKKMVIVGSGAIGVEFAYFYNAMGCEVTVVEFMPNIVPVEDVDISKQLQRSFKKSGIKIMT
;
A
#
# COMPACT_ATOMS: atom_id res chain seq x y z
N MET A 1 13.32 -8.41 32.24
CA MET A 1 12.62 -7.95 31.04
C MET A 1 13.60 -7.33 30.09
N ASN A 2 13.44 -7.61 28.80
CA ASN A 2 14.42 -7.18 27.83
C ASN A 2 14.15 -5.75 27.34
N TYR A 3 12.86 -5.30 27.36
CA TYR A 3 12.41 -4.00 26.85
C TYR A 3 11.35 -3.34 27.73
N ASP A 4 11.21 -2.03 27.61
CA ASP A 4 10.07 -1.31 28.17
C ASP A 4 8.85 -1.48 27.25
N VAL A 5 9.08 -1.40 25.93
CA VAL A 5 8.03 -1.55 24.91
C VAL A 5 8.49 -2.49 23.80
N ILE A 6 7.64 -3.42 23.41
CA ILE A 6 7.75 -4.17 22.16
C ILE A 6 6.59 -3.76 21.26
N VAL A 7 6.88 -3.40 19.99
CA VAL A 7 5.87 -3.10 18.99
C VAL A 7 5.81 -4.23 17.96
N LEU A 8 4.64 -4.82 17.78
CA LEU A 8 4.40 -5.85 16.76
C LEU A 8 3.95 -5.20 15.47
N GLY A 9 4.78 -5.27 14.43
CA GLY A 9 4.58 -4.66 13.13
C GLY A 9 5.16 -3.26 13.04
N THR A 10 5.72 -2.95 11.88
CA THR A 10 6.42 -1.68 11.59
C THR A 10 5.73 -0.86 10.51
N GLY A 11 4.42 -1.03 10.32
CA GLY A 11 3.61 -0.10 9.54
C GLY A 11 3.56 1.30 10.20
N PRO A 12 2.85 2.28 9.60
CA PRO A 12 2.80 3.66 10.11
C PRO A 12 2.43 3.78 11.59
N GLY A 13 1.51 2.98 12.08
CA GLY A 13 1.18 2.94 13.52
C GLY A 13 2.34 2.41 14.37
N GLY A 14 3.07 1.41 13.86
CA GLY A 14 4.14 0.76 14.61
C GLY A 14 5.43 1.56 14.68
N TYR A 15 6.00 1.96 13.53
CA TYR A 15 7.27 2.69 13.55
C TYR A 15 7.15 4.07 14.21
N VAL A 16 6.02 4.75 14.05
CA VAL A 16 5.78 6.05 14.71
C VAL A 16 5.74 5.88 16.22
N ALA A 17 4.98 4.89 16.71
CA ALA A 17 4.89 4.59 18.15
C ALA A 17 6.25 4.21 18.73
N ALA A 18 7.02 3.37 18.03
CA ALA A 18 8.34 2.94 18.46
C ALA A 18 9.33 4.10 18.56
N ILE A 19 9.37 4.98 17.54
CA ILE A 19 10.22 6.17 17.54
C ILE A 19 9.86 7.07 18.72
N ARG A 20 8.55 7.34 18.91
CA ARG A 20 8.11 8.21 19.99
C ARG A 20 8.41 7.63 21.36
N ALA A 21 8.20 6.35 21.58
CA ALA A 21 8.54 5.67 22.83
C ALA A 21 10.05 5.77 23.13
N SER A 22 10.90 5.55 22.12
CA SER A 22 12.35 5.71 22.27
C SER A 22 12.77 7.15 22.59
N GLN A 23 12.17 8.15 21.94
CA GLN A 23 12.41 9.58 22.24
C GLN A 23 12.01 9.96 23.68
N LEU A 24 11.09 9.24 24.27
CA LEU A 24 10.70 9.37 25.69
C LEU A 24 11.63 8.61 26.66
N GLY A 25 12.74 8.07 26.18
CA GLY A 25 13.74 7.39 26.98
C GLY A 25 13.46 5.91 27.25
N LEU A 26 12.45 5.32 26.61
CA LEU A 26 12.11 3.90 26.79
C LEU A 26 13.02 3.01 25.94
N LYS A 27 13.35 1.82 26.44
CA LYS A 27 14.05 0.78 25.68
C LYS A 27 13.04 0.03 24.81
N VAL A 28 13.15 0.19 23.49
CA VAL A 28 12.17 -0.26 22.52
C VAL A 28 12.72 -1.31 21.56
N ALA A 29 11.90 -2.32 21.24
CA ALA A 29 12.12 -3.19 20.10
C ALA A 29 10.87 -3.19 19.19
N VAL A 30 11.09 -3.39 17.89
CA VAL A 30 10.03 -3.66 16.92
C VAL A 30 10.20 -5.06 16.36
N ILE A 31 9.09 -5.74 16.07
CA ILE A 31 9.08 -7.07 15.45
C ILE A 31 8.43 -6.94 14.09
N GLU A 32 9.13 -7.33 13.02
CA GLU A 32 8.66 -7.25 11.65
C GLU A 32 8.93 -8.56 10.91
N LYS A 33 7.94 -9.05 10.19
CA LYS A 33 8.03 -10.31 9.45
C LYS A 33 8.33 -10.15 7.96
N GLU A 34 8.13 -8.95 7.41
CA GLU A 34 8.33 -8.66 5.98
C GLU A 34 9.32 -7.51 5.80
N SER A 35 8.81 -6.28 5.79
CA SER A 35 9.60 -5.09 5.45
C SER A 35 9.24 -3.93 6.36
N LEU A 36 10.25 -3.19 6.79
CA LEU A 36 10.06 -1.97 7.56
C LEU A 36 9.18 -0.97 6.80
N GLY A 37 8.27 -0.31 7.53
CA GLY A 37 7.27 0.58 6.95
C GLY A 37 5.94 -0.10 6.63
N GLY A 38 5.89 -1.44 6.70
CA GLY A 38 4.68 -2.24 6.49
C GLY A 38 4.05 -2.08 5.11
N VAL A 39 2.76 -2.42 5.00
CA VAL A 39 2.04 -2.37 3.72
C VAL A 39 2.00 -0.95 3.14
N CYS A 40 1.76 0.07 3.95
CA CYS A 40 1.61 1.44 3.44
C CYS A 40 2.84 1.91 2.64
N LEU A 41 4.07 1.67 3.14
CA LEU A 41 5.28 2.12 2.47
C LEU A 41 5.70 1.18 1.33
N ASN A 42 5.44 -0.11 1.47
CA ASN A 42 5.96 -1.11 0.53
C ASN A 42 4.95 -1.55 -0.54
N TRP A 43 3.68 -1.68 -0.18
CA TRP A 43 2.63 -2.28 -1.01
C TRP A 43 1.30 -1.53 -0.95
N GLY A 44 1.30 -0.27 -0.55
CA GLY A 44 0.09 0.51 -0.35
C GLY A 44 0.25 1.97 -0.75
N CYS A 45 0.10 2.86 0.22
CA CYS A 45 -0.01 4.29 0.03
C CYS A 45 1.11 4.88 -0.83
N ILE A 46 2.37 4.61 -0.48
CA ILE A 46 3.51 5.27 -1.10
C ILE A 46 3.70 4.84 -2.56
N PRO A 47 3.86 3.53 -2.89
CA PRO A 47 4.03 3.13 -4.28
C PRO A 47 2.79 3.44 -5.13
N THR A 48 1.57 3.33 -4.58
CA THR A 48 0.37 3.71 -5.31
C THR A 48 0.37 5.19 -5.67
N LYS A 49 0.68 6.10 -4.73
CA LYS A 49 0.77 7.54 -5.03
C LYS A 49 1.89 7.85 -6.03
N ALA A 50 2.97 7.07 -6.03
CA ALA A 50 4.00 7.20 -7.06
C ALA A 50 3.47 6.80 -8.46
N LEU A 51 2.65 5.74 -8.56
CA LEU A 51 1.95 5.35 -9.79
C LEU A 51 0.96 6.42 -10.25
N LEU A 52 0.09 6.88 -9.34
CA LEU A 52 -0.91 7.92 -9.62
C LEU A 52 -0.25 9.21 -10.09
N LYS A 53 0.91 9.59 -9.51
CA LYS A 53 1.63 10.78 -9.95
C LYS A 53 2.19 10.63 -11.36
N SER A 54 2.68 9.46 -11.73
CA SER A 54 3.12 9.18 -13.10
C SER A 54 1.95 9.24 -14.07
N ALA A 55 0.80 8.66 -13.71
CA ALA A 55 -0.43 8.74 -14.50
C ALA A 55 -0.89 10.20 -14.68
N GLN A 56 -0.91 10.98 -13.61
CA GLN A 56 -1.29 12.39 -13.65
C GLN A 56 -0.39 13.21 -14.59
N VAL A 57 0.93 12.97 -14.53
CA VAL A 57 1.87 13.66 -15.44
C VAL A 57 1.61 13.27 -16.88
N PHE A 58 1.35 12.00 -17.15
CA PHE A 58 1.04 11.52 -18.49
C PHE A 58 -0.27 12.14 -19.02
N GLU A 59 -1.31 12.21 -18.20
CA GLU A 59 -2.56 12.89 -18.52
C GLU A 59 -2.35 14.38 -18.82
N TYR A 60 -1.57 15.10 -18.01
CA TYR A 60 -1.24 16.51 -18.29
C TYR A 60 -0.52 16.69 -19.62
N ILE A 61 0.41 15.78 -19.95
CA ILE A 61 1.13 15.84 -21.23
C ILE A 61 0.17 15.58 -22.40
N ASN A 62 -0.73 14.60 -22.29
CA ASN A 62 -1.72 14.29 -23.32
C ASN A 62 -2.73 15.44 -23.55
N HIS A 63 -2.97 16.27 -22.54
CA HIS A 63 -3.87 17.42 -22.59
C HIS A 63 -3.12 18.76 -22.59
N ALA A 64 -1.82 18.75 -22.90
CA ALA A 64 -0.96 19.95 -22.85
C ALA A 64 -1.48 21.11 -23.70
N ASN A 65 -2.16 20.81 -24.80
CA ASN A 65 -2.75 21.82 -25.70
C ASN A 65 -3.78 22.69 -24.99
N GLU A 66 -4.50 22.19 -24.00
CA GLU A 66 -5.45 22.96 -23.18
C GLU A 66 -4.77 24.07 -22.38
N TYR A 67 -3.45 23.93 -22.17
CA TYR A 67 -2.58 24.86 -21.45
C TYR A 67 -1.72 25.70 -22.40
N GLY A 68 -1.96 25.63 -23.75
CA GLY A 68 -1.16 26.32 -24.74
C GLY A 68 0.25 25.72 -24.95
N ILE A 69 0.47 24.48 -24.53
CA ILE A 69 1.75 23.77 -24.63
C ILE A 69 1.65 22.71 -25.73
N SER A 70 2.55 22.76 -26.71
CA SER A 70 2.64 21.76 -27.76
C SER A 70 3.67 20.70 -27.35
N VAL A 71 3.28 19.43 -27.40
CA VAL A 71 4.14 18.28 -27.11
C VAL A 71 4.04 17.27 -28.24
N ASN A 72 5.18 16.73 -28.67
CA ASN A 72 5.25 15.74 -29.73
C ASN A 72 5.79 14.40 -29.19
N ASN A 73 5.36 13.30 -29.80
CA ASN A 73 5.88 11.94 -29.55
C ASN A 73 5.77 11.50 -28.09
N VAL A 74 4.60 11.72 -27.46
CA VAL A 74 4.35 11.31 -26.08
C VAL A 74 4.21 9.78 -26.00
N ASN A 75 5.00 9.15 -25.19
CA ASN A 75 4.94 7.71 -24.93
C ASN A 75 5.16 7.43 -23.45
N ALA A 76 4.46 6.44 -22.90
CA ALA A 76 4.62 5.99 -21.53
C ALA A 76 5.39 4.66 -21.51
N ASP A 77 6.55 4.64 -20.86
CA ASP A 77 7.28 3.41 -20.55
C ASP A 77 6.69 2.82 -19.24
N PHE A 78 5.75 1.89 -19.42
CA PHE A 78 5.05 1.27 -18.28
C PHE A 78 6.01 0.54 -17.32
N PRO A 79 6.97 -0.28 -17.76
CA PRO A 79 7.99 -0.88 -16.89
C PRO A 79 8.78 0.17 -16.07
N ALA A 80 9.17 1.27 -16.68
CA ALA A 80 9.88 2.35 -15.98
C ALA A 80 9.01 3.03 -14.93
N ILE A 81 7.70 3.21 -15.19
CA ILE A 81 6.72 3.74 -14.23
C ILE A 81 6.61 2.79 -13.02
N ILE A 82 6.47 1.49 -13.27
CA ILE A 82 6.43 0.47 -12.22
C ILE A 82 7.73 0.51 -11.41
N LYS A 83 8.88 0.46 -12.07
CA LYS A 83 10.20 0.53 -11.40
C LYS A 83 10.32 1.76 -10.52
N ARG A 84 9.94 2.94 -11.02
CA ARG A 84 9.94 4.18 -10.22
C ARG A 84 9.12 4.04 -8.94
N SER A 85 7.95 3.42 -9.00
CA SER A 85 7.11 3.21 -7.81
C SER A 85 7.79 2.31 -6.76
N ARG A 86 8.52 1.29 -7.22
CA ARG A 86 9.28 0.40 -6.34
C ARG A 86 10.50 1.11 -5.74
N ASP A 87 11.24 1.88 -6.54
CA ASP A 87 12.40 2.65 -6.08
C ASP A 87 11.98 3.67 -4.97
N VAL A 88 10.81 4.31 -5.11
CA VAL A 88 10.26 5.20 -4.09
C VAL A 88 9.93 4.42 -2.80
N ALA A 89 9.28 3.26 -2.91
CA ALA A 89 8.97 2.41 -1.77
C ALA A 89 10.23 1.94 -1.04
N ASP A 90 11.24 1.50 -1.77
CA ASP A 90 12.52 1.06 -1.23
C ASP A 90 13.27 2.20 -0.51
N GLY A 91 13.25 3.39 -1.09
CA GLY A 91 13.80 4.59 -0.46
C GLY A 91 13.15 4.89 0.89
N MET A 92 11.82 4.78 0.97
CA MET A 92 11.08 4.99 2.21
C MET A 92 11.39 3.93 3.27
N SER A 93 11.45 2.65 2.89
CA SER A 93 11.84 1.56 3.80
C SER A 93 13.25 1.73 4.35
N LYS A 94 14.21 2.14 3.51
CA LYS A 94 15.57 2.49 3.95
C LYS A 94 15.55 3.67 4.93
N GLY A 95 14.69 4.66 4.69
CA GLY A 95 14.48 5.78 5.61
C GLY A 95 13.99 5.31 6.99
N ILE A 96 13.03 4.37 7.04
CA ILE A 96 12.57 3.78 8.32
C ILE A 96 13.72 3.01 9.00
N ALA A 97 14.49 2.22 8.26
CA ALA A 97 15.65 1.51 8.83
C ALA A 97 16.67 2.49 9.47
N TYR A 98 16.95 3.60 8.79
CA TYR A 98 17.77 4.66 9.34
C TYR A 98 17.19 5.25 10.64
N LEU A 99 15.86 5.52 10.66
CA LEU A 99 15.20 6.06 11.85
C LEU A 99 15.20 5.07 13.02
N MET A 100 15.05 3.76 12.77
CA MET A 100 15.20 2.74 13.82
C MET A 100 16.61 2.81 14.43
N LYS A 101 17.65 2.81 13.59
CA LYS A 101 19.04 2.93 14.02
C LYS A 101 19.31 4.22 14.76
N LYS A 102 18.87 5.37 14.24
CA LYS A 102 19.05 6.70 14.84
C LYS A 102 18.46 6.76 16.25
N ASN A 103 17.30 6.16 16.46
CA ASN A 103 16.61 6.14 17.74
C ASN A 103 16.97 4.91 18.60
N LYS A 104 18.02 4.13 18.25
CA LYS A 104 18.48 2.96 18.99
C LYS A 104 17.39 1.92 19.25
N ILE A 105 16.45 1.78 18.32
CA ILE A 105 15.36 0.79 18.36
C ILE A 105 15.87 -0.51 17.76
N GLU A 106 15.75 -1.61 18.51
CA GLU A 106 16.13 -2.92 18.02
C GLU A 106 15.06 -3.45 17.05
N VAL A 107 15.49 -3.89 15.86
CA VAL A 107 14.61 -4.52 14.87
C VAL A 107 14.81 -6.02 14.94
N ILE A 108 13.74 -6.73 15.30
CA ILE A 108 13.72 -8.19 15.41
C ILE A 108 12.92 -8.73 14.22
N ASN A 109 13.61 -9.36 13.28
CA ASN A 109 12.99 -9.94 12.09
C ASN A 109 12.34 -11.28 12.42
N GLY A 110 11.06 -11.44 12.07
CA GLY A 110 10.33 -12.67 12.23
C GLY A 110 8.85 -12.50 12.56
N PHE A 111 8.15 -13.60 12.61
CA PHE A 111 6.73 -13.64 12.95
C PHE A 111 6.53 -13.64 14.47
N GLY A 112 5.97 -12.56 14.99
CA GLY A 112 5.67 -12.39 16.42
C GLY A 112 4.32 -12.97 16.81
N LYS A 113 4.30 -13.81 17.83
CA LYS A 113 3.10 -14.38 18.47
C LYS A 113 3.06 -14.01 19.96
N LEU A 114 1.94 -13.42 20.40
CA LEU A 114 1.74 -13.10 21.81
C LEU A 114 1.70 -14.38 22.66
N LYS A 115 2.33 -14.29 23.83
CA LYS A 115 2.25 -15.30 24.91
C LYS A 115 1.81 -14.63 26.22
N SER A 116 1.42 -15.44 27.18
CA SER A 116 1.12 -14.96 28.54
C SER A 116 2.32 -14.27 29.19
N GLY A 117 2.07 -13.37 30.14
CA GLY A 117 3.10 -12.69 30.93
C GLY A 117 3.89 -11.64 30.13
N ASN A 118 3.24 -10.89 29.27
CA ASN A 118 3.85 -9.82 28.46
C ASN A 118 5.07 -10.30 27.65
N LYS A 119 4.94 -11.48 27.06
CA LYS A 119 5.96 -12.09 26.20
C LYS A 119 5.51 -12.16 24.74
N VAL A 120 6.48 -12.08 23.84
CA VAL A 120 6.29 -12.32 22.42
C VAL A 120 7.29 -13.39 21.99
N SER A 121 6.78 -14.47 21.41
CA SER A 121 7.60 -15.46 20.73
C SER A 121 7.79 -15.04 19.28
N VAL A 122 9.03 -14.88 18.85
CA VAL A 122 9.37 -14.52 17.46
C VAL A 122 9.95 -15.74 16.78
N THR A 123 9.32 -16.16 15.69
CA THR A 123 9.82 -17.24 14.84
C THR A 123 10.51 -16.63 13.61
N SER A 124 11.77 -16.98 13.43
CA SER A 124 12.59 -16.63 12.28
C SER A 124 13.37 -17.86 11.84
N GLU A 125 13.37 -18.17 10.54
CA GLU A 125 14.10 -19.34 9.98
C GLU A 125 13.83 -20.68 10.74
N GLY A 126 12.58 -20.90 11.13
CA GLY A 126 12.16 -22.09 11.85
C GLY A 126 12.56 -22.15 13.34
N LYS A 127 13.29 -21.15 13.84
CA LYS A 127 13.68 -21.05 15.26
C LYS A 127 12.79 -20.03 15.98
N ALA A 128 12.32 -20.38 17.16
CA ALA A 128 11.53 -19.49 18.01
C ALA A 128 12.37 -18.95 19.16
N LYS A 129 12.28 -17.65 19.42
CA LYS A 129 12.91 -16.97 20.56
C LYS A 129 11.88 -16.09 21.28
N ASP A 130 11.88 -16.15 22.60
CA ASP A 130 10.96 -15.37 23.44
C ASP A 130 11.60 -14.05 23.87
N PHE A 131 10.83 -12.98 23.77
CA PHE A 131 11.16 -11.65 24.25
C PHE A 131 10.11 -11.20 25.24
N SER A 132 10.49 -10.36 26.20
CA SER A 132 9.57 -9.82 27.20
C SER A 132 9.66 -8.30 27.28
N ALA A 133 8.52 -7.64 27.53
CA ALA A 133 8.44 -6.20 27.71
C ALA A 133 7.47 -5.85 28.85
N LYS A 134 7.57 -4.62 29.35
CA LYS A 134 6.55 -4.08 30.28
C LYS A 134 5.23 -3.83 29.55
N HIS A 135 5.32 -3.35 28.28
CA HIS A 135 4.17 -3.04 27.45
C HIS A 135 4.35 -3.61 26.03
N ILE A 136 3.26 -4.00 25.41
CA ILE A 136 3.23 -4.51 24.03
C ILE A 136 2.21 -3.68 23.24
N ILE A 137 2.65 -3.12 22.10
CA ILE A 137 1.78 -2.42 21.14
C ILE A 137 1.56 -3.35 19.96
N ILE A 138 0.28 -3.62 19.66
CA ILE A 138 -0.12 -4.42 18.50
C ILE A 138 -0.41 -3.49 17.34
N ALA A 139 0.46 -3.49 16.33
CA ALA A 139 0.36 -2.67 15.13
C ALA A 139 0.55 -3.53 13.86
N THR A 140 -0.11 -4.69 13.82
CA THR A 140 0.11 -5.74 12.83
C THR A 140 -0.50 -5.45 11.46
N GLY A 141 -1.24 -4.34 11.31
CA GLY A 141 -1.82 -3.91 10.05
C GLY A 141 -3.00 -4.76 9.59
N ALA A 142 -3.27 -4.69 8.30
CA ALA A 142 -4.38 -5.40 7.66
C ALA A 142 -3.94 -6.04 6.34
N ARG A 143 -4.76 -6.94 5.83
CA ARG A 143 -4.63 -7.57 4.52
C ARG A 143 -5.92 -7.41 3.73
N SER A 144 -5.84 -7.49 2.40
CA SER A 144 -7.03 -7.52 1.58
C SER A 144 -7.88 -8.74 1.92
N ARG A 145 -9.20 -8.52 1.93
CA ARG A 145 -10.16 -9.61 2.07
C ARG A 145 -10.22 -10.39 0.77
N GLU A 146 -10.17 -11.70 0.85
CA GLU A 146 -10.47 -12.59 -0.26
C GLU A 146 -11.98 -12.86 -0.34
N LEU A 147 -12.49 -12.88 -1.56
CA LEU A 147 -13.89 -13.26 -1.79
C LEU A 147 -13.97 -14.79 -1.96
N PRO A 148 -14.83 -15.50 -1.21
CA PRO A 148 -14.88 -16.96 -1.24
C PRO A 148 -15.12 -17.56 -2.64
N ASN A 149 -15.88 -16.84 -3.47
CA ASN A 149 -16.24 -17.30 -4.83
C ASN A 149 -15.30 -16.72 -5.90
N LEU A 150 -14.25 -15.98 -5.52
CA LEU A 150 -13.30 -15.34 -6.43
C LEU A 150 -11.88 -15.40 -5.83
N PRO A 151 -11.32 -16.61 -5.61
CA PRO A 151 -10.00 -16.75 -5.05
C PRO A 151 -8.93 -16.20 -6.00
N GLN A 152 -7.90 -15.58 -5.44
CA GLN A 152 -6.78 -15.09 -6.23
C GLN A 152 -5.92 -16.26 -6.72
N ASP A 153 -5.59 -16.27 -8.01
CA ASP A 153 -4.73 -17.28 -8.66
C ASP A 153 -3.35 -16.73 -9.03
N GLY A 154 -3.13 -15.44 -8.79
CA GLY A 154 -1.89 -14.73 -9.11
C GLY A 154 -1.64 -14.54 -10.62
N LYS A 155 -2.63 -14.81 -11.47
CA LYS A 155 -2.53 -14.74 -12.95
C LYS A 155 -3.65 -13.92 -13.57
N LYS A 156 -4.88 -14.43 -13.50
CA LYS A 156 -6.09 -13.75 -14.03
C LYS A 156 -6.85 -13.03 -12.92
N ILE A 157 -6.91 -13.64 -11.75
CA ILE A 157 -7.51 -13.06 -10.56
C ILE A 157 -6.38 -12.69 -9.61
N ILE A 158 -6.08 -11.40 -9.57
CA ILE A 158 -4.90 -10.87 -8.89
C ILE A 158 -5.29 -9.92 -7.76
N GLY A 159 -4.42 -9.83 -6.76
CA GLY A 159 -4.55 -8.87 -5.68
C GLY A 159 -3.84 -7.55 -5.96
N TYR A 160 -3.92 -6.64 -5.00
CA TYR A 160 -3.30 -5.32 -5.13
C TYR A 160 -1.77 -5.38 -5.28
N ARG A 161 -1.10 -6.37 -4.68
CA ARG A 161 0.35 -6.53 -4.79
C ARG A 161 0.76 -6.86 -6.22
N ASP A 162 0.07 -7.81 -6.84
CA ASP A 162 0.33 -8.21 -8.21
C ASP A 162 0.00 -7.06 -9.18
N ALA A 163 -1.16 -6.43 -8.98
CA ALA A 163 -1.59 -5.27 -9.78
C ALA A 163 -0.58 -4.10 -9.71
N MET A 164 0.16 -3.96 -8.62
CA MET A 164 1.16 -2.90 -8.46
C MET A 164 2.44 -3.14 -9.26
N VAL A 165 2.67 -4.36 -9.73
CA VAL A 165 3.93 -4.77 -10.38
C VAL A 165 3.71 -5.56 -11.69
N LEU A 166 2.56 -5.40 -12.34
CA LEU A 166 2.34 -6.03 -13.63
C LEU A 166 3.45 -5.63 -14.62
N PRO A 167 3.92 -6.56 -15.44
CA PRO A 167 5.02 -6.29 -16.39
C PRO A 167 4.60 -5.42 -17.57
N SER A 168 3.31 -5.34 -17.86
CA SER A 168 2.74 -4.53 -18.95
C SER A 168 1.32 -4.12 -18.64
N THR A 169 0.84 -3.06 -19.28
CA THR A 169 -0.56 -2.63 -19.18
C THR A 169 -1.48 -3.67 -19.83
N PRO A 170 -2.46 -4.22 -19.10
CA PRO A 170 -3.46 -5.10 -19.68
C PRO A 170 -4.39 -4.32 -20.63
N LYS A 171 -4.89 -4.96 -21.68
CA LYS A 171 -5.88 -4.33 -22.58
C LYS A 171 -7.19 -4.03 -21.86
N LYS A 172 -7.62 -4.94 -20.98
CA LYS A 172 -8.87 -4.82 -20.19
C LYS A 172 -8.63 -5.26 -18.76
N MET A 173 -9.27 -4.59 -17.82
CA MET A 173 -9.23 -4.94 -16.41
C MET A 173 -10.61 -4.77 -15.77
N VAL A 174 -11.03 -5.78 -15.00
CA VAL A 174 -12.19 -5.67 -14.12
C VAL A 174 -11.68 -5.55 -12.69
N ILE A 175 -12.13 -4.52 -12.00
CA ILE A 175 -11.78 -4.25 -10.60
C ILE A 175 -13.01 -4.53 -9.75
N VAL A 176 -12.90 -5.49 -8.86
CA VAL A 176 -14.00 -5.88 -7.94
C VAL A 176 -13.80 -5.15 -6.61
N GLY A 177 -14.75 -4.26 -6.32
CA GLY A 177 -14.72 -3.36 -5.17
C GLY A 177 -14.23 -1.96 -5.54
N SER A 178 -15.00 -0.97 -5.12
CA SER A 178 -14.74 0.46 -5.37
C SER A 178 -14.23 1.21 -4.13
N GLY A 179 -13.65 0.51 -3.17
CA GLY A 179 -12.94 1.17 -2.07
C GLY A 179 -11.70 1.95 -2.57
N ALA A 180 -11.01 2.64 -1.67
CA ALA A 180 -9.88 3.51 -2.01
C ALA A 180 -8.85 2.84 -2.94
N ILE A 181 -8.49 1.58 -2.67
CA ILE A 181 -7.53 0.82 -3.49
C ILE A 181 -8.07 0.59 -4.91
N GLY A 182 -9.32 0.16 -5.02
CA GLY A 182 -9.95 -0.14 -6.31
C GLY A 182 -10.04 1.08 -7.21
N VAL A 183 -10.49 2.22 -6.69
CA VAL A 183 -10.61 3.46 -7.48
C VAL A 183 -9.25 4.05 -7.87
N GLU A 184 -8.22 3.90 -7.04
CA GLU A 184 -6.87 4.34 -7.36
C GLU A 184 -6.27 3.51 -8.50
N PHE A 185 -6.41 2.19 -8.48
CA PHE A 185 -5.99 1.34 -9.60
C PHE A 185 -6.84 1.57 -10.85
N ALA A 186 -8.14 1.82 -10.71
CA ALA A 186 -9.00 2.15 -11.85
C ALA A 186 -8.49 3.39 -12.58
N TYR A 187 -8.17 4.46 -11.86
CA TYR A 187 -7.61 5.66 -12.44
C TYR A 187 -6.24 5.39 -13.09
N PHE A 188 -5.33 4.72 -12.36
CA PHE A 188 -3.98 4.45 -12.87
C PHE A 188 -4.01 3.66 -14.17
N TYR A 189 -4.69 2.52 -14.20
CA TYR A 189 -4.73 1.66 -15.37
C TYR A 189 -5.47 2.30 -16.55
N ASN A 190 -6.55 3.04 -16.28
CA ASN A 190 -7.26 3.78 -17.31
C ASN A 190 -6.36 4.83 -17.95
N ALA A 191 -5.65 5.64 -17.17
CA ALA A 191 -4.68 6.61 -17.67
C ALA A 191 -3.55 5.97 -18.49
N MET A 192 -3.20 4.70 -18.21
CA MET A 192 -2.22 3.93 -18.99
C MET A 192 -2.84 3.24 -20.22
N GLY A 193 -4.08 3.55 -20.59
CA GLY A 193 -4.73 3.02 -21.79
C GLY A 193 -5.46 1.67 -21.63
N CYS A 194 -5.66 1.19 -20.41
CA CYS A 194 -6.45 0.00 -20.13
C CYS A 194 -7.95 0.31 -20.16
N GLU A 195 -8.75 -0.54 -20.80
CA GLU A 195 -10.23 -0.49 -20.67
C GLU A 195 -10.62 -1.02 -19.29
N VAL A 196 -11.04 -0.12 -18.37
CA VAL A 196 -11.34 -0.46 -16.97
C VAL A 196 -12.84 -0.54 -16.73
N THR A 197 -13.25 -1.60 -16.04
CA THR A 197 -14.62 -1.75 -15.47
C THR A 197 -14.50 -1.94 -13.96
N VAL A 198 -15.15 -1.09 -13.19
CA VAL A 198 -15.28 -1.22 -11.73
C VAL A 198 -16.62 -1.88 -11.43
N VAL A 199 -16.61 -2.94 -10.65
CA VAL A 199 -17.82 -3.65 -10.17
C VAL A 199 -17.92 -3.46 -8.66
N GLU A 200 -19.04 -2.94 -8.20
CA GLU A 200 -19.31 -2.68 -6.79
C GLU A 200 -20.63 -3.34 -6.36
N PHE A 201 -20.65 -3.97 -5.21
CA PHE A 201 -21.83 -4.58 -4.64
C PHE A 201 -22.82 -3.54 -4.06
N MET A 202 -22.27 -2.42 -3.56
CA MET A 202 -23.08 -1.35 -2.96
C MET A 202 -23.65 -0.43 -4.06
N PRO A 203 -24.73 0.33 -3.77
CA PRO A 203 -25.39 1.20 -4.76
C PRO A 203 -24.51 2.35 -5.28
N ASN A 204 -23.44 2.70 -4.56
CA ASN A 204 -22.52 3.78 -4.91
C ASN A 204 -21.08 3.31 -4.83
N ILE A 205 -20.21 3.86 -5.68
CA ILE A 205 -18.76 3.68 -5.52
C ILE A 205 -18.28 4.41 -4.27
N VAL A 206 -17.12 4.01 -3.74
CA VAL A 206 -16.57 4.51 -2.47
C VAL A 206 -17.64 4.61 -1.37
N PRO A 207 -18.30 3.49 -1.02
CA PRO A 207 -19.57 3.50 -0.26
C PRO A 207 -19.43 3.99 1.19
N VAL A 208 -18.21 4.17 1.68
CA VAL A 208 -17.92 4.70 3.04
C VAL A 208 -17.80 6.22 3.05
N GLU A 209 -17.76 6.85 1.86
CA GLU A 209 -17.65 8.30 1.71
C GLU A 209 -19.04 8.95 1.63
N ASP A 210 -19.07 10.28 1.73
CA ASP A 210 -20.28 11.07 1.51
C ASP A 210 -20.88 10.79 0.13
N VAL A 211 -22.23 10.71 0.05
CA VAL A 211 -22.96 10.34 -1.16
C VAL A 211 -22.71 11.33 -2.31
N ASP A 212 -22.55 12.62 -2.02
CA ASP A 212 -22.31 13.61 -3.06
C ASP A 212 -20.87 13.53 -3.57
N ILE A 213 -19.92 13.20 -2.72
CA ILE A 213 -18.53 12.88 -3.12
C ILE A 213 -18.51 11.64 -4.00
N SER A 214 -19.23 10.58 -3.64
CA SER A 214 -19.36 9.36 -4.43
C SER A 214 -19.92 9.65 -5.83
N LYS A 215 -20.97 10.46 -5.91
CA LYS A 215 -21.57 10.89 -7.19
C LYS A 215 -20.60 11.68 -8.05
N GLN A 216 -19.81 12.59 -7.45
CA GLN A 216 -18.82 13.39 -8.20
C GLN A 216 -17.69 12.51 -8.74
N LEU A 217 -17.17 11.59 -7.92
CA LEU A 217 -16.15 10.64 -8.39
C LEU A 217 -16.70 9.76 -9.52
N GLN A 218 -17.94 9.27 -9.39
CA GLN A 218 -18.58 8.47 -10.44
C GLN A 218 -18.73 9.26 -11.76
N ARG A 219 -19.09 10.53 -11.70
CA ARG A 219 -19.16 11.41 -12.88
C ARG A 219 -17.78 11.57 -13.53
N SER A 220 -16.74 11.82 -12.72
CA SER A 220 -15.37 11.95 -13.19
C SER A 220 -14.90 10.68 -13.88
N PHE A 221 -15.12 9.52 -13.28
CA PHE A 221 -14.74 8.23 -13.85
C PHE A 221 -15.46 7.92 -15.16
N LYS A 222 -16.77 8.19 -15.24
CA LYS A 222 -17.53 8.05 -16.49
C LYS A 222 -16.99 8.96 -17.58
N LYS A 223 -16.63 10.22 -17.24
CA LYS A 223 -16.02 11.17 -18.17
C LYS A 223 -14.67 10.67 -18.71
N SER A 224 -13.88 9.98 -17.86
CA SER A 224 -12.61 9.36 -18.26
C SER A 224 -12.77 8.00 -18.96
N GLY A 225 -13.99 7.54 -19.23
CA GLY A 225 -14.25 6.27 -19.93
C GLY A 225 -14.22 5.02 -19.04
N ILE A 226 -14.10 5.16 -17.72
CA ILE A 226 -14.16 4.03 -16.78
C ILE A 226 -15.62 3.57 -16.66
N LYS A 227 -15.87 2.31 -16.95
CA LYS A 227 -17.19 1.70 -16.75
C LYS A 227 -17.42 1.39 -15.28
N ILE A 228 -18.64 1.62 -14.80
CA ILE A 228 -19.04 1.37 -13.41
C ILE A 228 -20.33 0.57 -13.42
N MET A 229 -20.31 -0.53 -12.67
CA MET A 229 -21.42 -1.44 -12.43
C MET A 229 -21.64 -1.54 -10.91
N THR A 230 -22.78 -1.01 -10.43
CA THR A 230 -23.23 -1.08 -9.03
C THR A 230 -24.51 -1.87 -8.91
#